data_f4fc2d73175c8a771c55a786c17c8b83
#
_entry.id   f4fc2d73175c8a771c55a786c17c8b83
#
_cell.length_a   1.000
_cell.length_b   1.000
_cell.length_c   1.000
_cell.angle_alpha   90.00
_cell.angle_beta   90.00
_cell.angle_gamma   90.00
#
_symmetry.space_group_name_H-M   'P 1'
#
loop_
_entity.id
_entity.type
_entity.pdbx_description
1 polymer ?
#
loop_
_entity_poly.entity_id
_entity_poly.type
_entity_poly.pdbx_seq_one_letter_code
_entity_poly.pdbx_strand_id
1 'polypeptide(L)'
;ILVIILMMFNLRASILISGLLPVAVLMVFIAMKLFNVDANIVALSGIAIAIGTMVDVGVILSENIIRHLEENKEKLPVNEVVYNATTEVSGAIITAVLTTIISFIPVFTMIGAEGKLFRPLAFTKTFALTASIIVALFLIPPFASFLFKKRSVKKVSRLIINSLLILLGITALIYGYWLGFVLIAFGISSILKWQEKITEQQANYSNIIISALAIIFLLAEYWRPLGVDKSIFWNLVFVAIICFGLLGVFTLFRRYYTRILNWALANKILFLSIPTAIVICGFLIMKNTGKEFMPSLNEGSFLLMPTSMPHSGVEENKRVLQQLDMAVATIPEIKTVVGKAGRVESSLDPAPLSMYENLIQYKSEYMLNENGERQRYKTNGEGLFELNNGTAIENPNNSDNAVTMPEITSKELVEDNDGEFYRNWRPEIKSANDIWNEIVRVTKLPGVTSAPKLQPIETRLVMLQTGMRAPMGIKVKGQNLKQIEAFGVQLESILKQVEGVKTEAVFADRIVGKPYLLIDIDREKIARYGISIQDVQDVLMVAVGGMEITQTVEGRERY
;
A
#
# COMPACT_ATOMS: atom_id res chain seq x y z
N ILE A 1 14.67 5.31 -16.76
CA ILE A 1 15.60 5.45 -17.92
C ILE A 1 14.96 6.29 -19.01
N LEU A 2 13.80 5.89 -19.55
CA LEU A 2 13.13 6.62 -20.64
C LEU A 2 12.82 8.09 -20.27
N VAL A 3 12.34 8.35 -19.05
CA VAL A 3 12.10 9.72 -18.55
C VAL A 3 13.37 10.56 -18.52
N ILE A 4 14.49 9.97 -18.05
CA ILE A 4 15.78 10.67 -18.01
C ILE A 4 16.27 10.97 -19.43
N ILE A 5 16.09 10.02 -20.38
CA ILE A 5 16.42 10.24 -21.80
C ILE A 5 15.63 11.45 -22.36
N LEU A 6 14.34 11.51 -22.04
CA LEU A 6 13.46 12.58 -22.49
C LEU A 6 13.86 13.94 -21.92
N MET A 7 14.24 13.99 -20.64
CA MET A 7 14.56 15.24 -19.94
C MET A 7 15.96 15.77 -20.28
N MET A 8 16.96 14.88 -20.34
CA MET A 8 18.35 15.28 -20.55
C MET A 8 18.69 15.57 -22.01
N PHE A 9 17.85 15.17 -22.99
CA PHE A 9 18.12 15.29 -24.43
C PHE A 9 19.50 14.75 -24.86
N ASN A 10 20.17 13.99 -24.00
CA ASN A 10 21.50 13.45 -24.19
C ASN A 10 21.55 11.97 -23.75
N LEU A 11 21.58 11.08 -24.74
CA LEU A 11 21.56 9.63 -24.49
C LEU A 11 22.74 9.15 -23.62
N ARG A 12 23.93 9.73 -23.77
CA ARG A 12 25.11 9.33 -22.96
C ARG A 12 24.95 9.71 -21.51
N ALA A 13 24.47 10.92 -21.24
CA ALA A 13 24.16 11.35 -19.87
C ALA A 13 23.06 10.51 -19.25
N SER A 14 22.01 10.20 -20.01
CA SER A 14 20.90 9.37 -19.54
C SER A 14 21.34 7.96 -19.20
N ILE A 15 22.19 7.35 -20.00
CA ILE A 15 22.79 6.03 -19.72
C ILE A 15 23.69 6.09 -18.48
N LEU A 16 24.47 7.18 -18.32
CA LEU A 16 25.32 7.39 -17.16
C LEU A 16 24.49 7.36 -15.86
N ILE A 17 23.43 8.17 -15.77
CA ILE A 17 22.58 8.27 -14.59
C ILE A 17 21.79 6.98 -14.36
N SER A 18 21.17 6.48 -15.42
CA SER A 18 20.29 5.30 -15.34
C SER A 18 21.05 4.01 -15.05
N GLY A 19 22.28 3.88 -15.55
CA GLY A 19 23.12 2.69 -15.33
C GLY A 19 23.64 2.60 -13.90
N LEU A 20 23.79 3.73 -13.21
CA LEU A 20 24.30 3.76 -11.84
C LEU A 20 23.20 3.63 -10.77
N LEU A 21 21.93 3.87 -11.13
CA LEU A 21 20.81 3.71 -10.23
C LEU A 21 20.69 2.29 -9.66
N PRO A 22 20.73 1.21 -10.47
CA PRO A 22 20.72 -0.16 -9.95
C PRO A 22 21.90 -0.45 -9.00
N VAL A 23 23.07 0.11 -9.27
CA VAL A 23 24.26 -0.06 -8.39
C VAL A 23 23.98 0.55 -7.02
N ALA A 24 23.44 1.77 -6.98
CA ALA A 24 23.08 2.43 -5.73
C ALA A 24 22.03 1.63 -4.93
N VAL A 25 21.00 1.11 -5.61
CA VAL A 25 19.96 0.27 -4.96
C VAL A 25 20.57 -1.03 -4.42
N LEU A 26 21.44 -1.70 -5.17
CA LEU A 26 22.14 -2.89 -4.69
C LEU A 26 23.03 -2.61 -3.47
N MET A 27 23.68 -1.46 -3.42
CA MET A 27 24.44 -1.02 -2.24
C MET A 27 23.53 -0.88 -1.00
N VAL A 28 22.27 -0.43 -1.17
CA VAL A 28 21.30 -0.38 -0.07
C VAL A 28 21.01 -1.77 0.47
N PHE A 29 20.79 -2.77 -0.39
CA PHE A 29 20.56 -4.14 0.06
C PHE A 29 21.78 -4.73 0.80
N ILE A 30 22.99 -4.41 0.35
CA ILE A 30 24.22 -4.78 1.08
C ILE A 30 24.23 -4.14 2.47
N ALA A 31 23.94 -2.84 2.57
CA ALA A 31 23.87 -2.15 3.84
C ALA A 31 22.78 -2.73 4.75
N MET A 32 21.57 -3.03 4.22
CA MET A 32 20.50 -3.70 4.97
C MET A 32 20.97 -5.01 5.57
N LYS A 33 21.69 -5.83 4.79
CA LYS A 33 22.25 -7.10 5.30
C LYS A 33 23.28 -6.90 6.39
N LEU A 34 24.17 -5.91 6.25
CA LEU A 34 25.23 -5.60 7.23
C LEU A 34 24.66 -5.09 8.56
N PHE A 35 23.57 -4.30 8.51
CA PHE A 35 22.93 -3.70 9.67
C PHE A 35 21.72 -4.49 10.19
N ASN A 36 21.46 -5.70 9.67
CA ASN A 36 20.34 -6.57 10.04
C ASN A 36 18.98 -5.84 9.94
N VAL A 37 18.75 -5.11 8.85
CA VAL A 37 17.47 -4.48 8.53
C VAL A 37 16.69 -5.38 7.58
N ASP A 38 15.51 -5.84 8.01
CA ASP A 38 14.66 -6.72 7.21
C ASP A 38 14.06 -5.97 6.00
N ALA A 39 13.98 -6.67 4.85
CA ALA A 39 13.37 -6.15 3.63
C ALA A 39 11.84 -6.26 3.67
N ASN A 40 11.20 -5.62 4.63
CA ASN A 40 9.74 -5.52 4.70
C ASN A 40 9.21 -4.39 3.79
N ILE A 41 7.87 -4.31 3.62
CA ILE A 41 7.22 -3.33 2.75
C ILE A 41 7.61 -1.89 3.12
N VAL A 42 7.75 -1.59 4.42
CA VAL A 42 8.11 -0.25 4.90
C VAL A 42 9.57 0.09 4.56
N ALA A 43 10.49 -0.87 4.72
CA ALA A 43 11.88 -0.72 4.32
C ALA A 43 12.00 -0.52 2.79
N LEU A 44 11.28 -1.30 1.99
CA LEU A 44 11.28 -1.17 0.53
C LEU A 44 10.67 0.17 0.08
N SER A 45 9.64 0.67 0.76
CA SER A 45 9.09 2.00 0.48
C SER A 45 10.10 3.12 0.74
N GLY A 46 10.97 2.96 1.75
CA GLY A 46 12.09 3.87 2.00
C GLY A 46 13.07 3.95 0.82
N ILE A 47 13.38 2.82 0.19
CA ILE A 47 14.18 2.78 -1.05
C ILE A 47 13.45 3.48 -2.19
N ALA A 48 12.15 3.17 -2.40
CA ALA A 48 11.36 3.76 -3.46
C ALA A 48 11.31 5.30 -3.36
N ILE A 49 11.12 5.84 -2.16
CA ILE A 49 11.14 7.29 -1.91
C ILE A 49 12.54 7.88 -2.17
N ALA A 50 13.60 7.16 -1.82
CA ALA A 50 14.97 7.64 -2.01
C ALA A 50 15.43 7.64 -3.46
N ILE A 51 14.84 6.82 -4.34
CA ILE A 51 15.21 6.75 -5.77
C ILE A 51 15.15 8.14 -6.44
N GLY A 52 14.11 8.93 -6.14
CA GLY A 52 13.98 10.30 -6.66
C GLY A 52 15.20 11.16 -6.31
N THR A 53 15.57 11.22 -5.04
CA THR A 53 16.73 12.01 -4.57
C THR A 53 18.06 11.46 -5.08
N MET A 54 18.18 10.14 -5.29
CA MET A 54 19.37 9.53 -5.90
C MET A 54 19.52 9.97 -7.36
N VAL A 55 18.42 10.01 -8.10
CA VAL A 55 18.40 10.48 -9.49
C VAL A 55 18.77 11.96 -9.58
N ASP A 56 18.22 12.80 -8.69
CA ASP A 56 18.47 14.24 -8.67
C ASP A 56 19.96 14.55 -8.51
N VAL A 57 20.64 13.89 -7.56
CA VAL A 57 22.08 14.04 -7.37
C VAL A 57 22.85 13.64 -8.63
N GLY A 58 22.47 12.53 -9.27
CA GLY A 58 23.06 12.08 -10.53
C GLY A 58 22.85 13.05 -11.68
N VAL A 59 21.64 13.64 -11.77
CA VAL A 59 21.30 14.64 -12.81
C VAL A 59 22.11 15.90 -12.63
N ILE A 60 22.15 16.48 -11.42
CA ILE A 60 22.89 17.72 -11.11
C ILE A 60 24.37 17.56 -11.52
N LEU A 61 25.00 16.47 -11.10
CA LEU A 61 26.41 16.24 -11.42
C LEU A 61 26.65 16.02 -12.91
N SER A 62 25.79 15.22 -13.55
CA SER A 62 25.92 14.93 -14.98
C SER A 62 25.69 16.17 -15.85
N GLU A 63 24.72 17.00 -15.48
CA GLU A 63 24.44 18.26 -16.16
C GLU A 63 25.64 19.24 -16.05
N ASN A 64 26.22 19.35 -14.84
CA ASN A 64 27.40 20.17 -14.62
C ASN A 64 28.60 19.67 -15.44
N ILE A 65 28.83 18.35 -15.50
CA ILE A 65 29.88 17.76 -16.34
C ILE A 65 29.65 18.08 -17.81
N ILE A 66 28.42 17.97 -18.31
CA ILE A 66 28.10 18.29 -19.72
C ILE A 66 28.34 19.76 -20.00
N ARG A 67 27.89 20.66 -19.12
CA ARG A 67 28.11 22.10 -19.25
C ARG A 67 29.59 22.42 -19.36
N HIS A 68 30.41 21.90 -18.47
CA HIS A 68 31.86 22.09 -18.52
C HIS A 68 32.52 21.51 -19.79
N LEU A 69 32.03 20.35 -20.28
CA LEU A 69 32.49 19.77 -21.52
C LEU A 69 32.13 20.63 -22.77
N GLU A 70 30.98 21.30 -22.72
CA GLU A 70 30.54 22.21 -23.79
C GLU A 70 31.33 23.53 -23.78
N GLU A 71 31.58 24.09 -22.59
CA GLU A 71 32.32 25.34 -22.41
C GLU A 71 33.81 25.19 -22.75
N ASN A 72 34.39 24.03 -22.42
CA ASN A 72 35.83 23.76 -22.62
C ASN A 72 36.14 22.89 -23.86
N LYS A 73 35.28 22.93 -24.88
CA LYS A 73 35.50 22.17 -26.12
C LYS A 73 36.91 22.45 -26.64
N GLU A 74 37.78 21.38 -26.58
CA GLU A 74 39.15 21.33 -27.11
C GLU A 74 40.27 22.08 -26.34
N LYS A 75 39.95 22.69 -25.15
CA LYS A 75 40.97 23.40 -24.36
C LYS A 75 41.64 22.54 -23.29
N LEU A 76 40.90 21.60 -22.70
CA LEU A 76 41.38 20.77 -21.60
C LEU A 76 41.08 19.28 -21.85
N PRO A 77 41.89 18.36 -21.30
CA PRO A 77 41.60 16.93 -21.36
C PRO A 77 40.30 16.59 -20.59
N VAL A 78 39.52 15.62 -21.11
CA VAL A 78 38.21 15.24 -20.56
C VAL A 78 38.26 14.93 -19.06
N ASN A 79 39.34 14.29 -18.59
CA ASN A 79 39.53 13.95 -17.17
C ASN A 79 39.61 15.20 -16.29
N GLU A 80 40.28 16.23 -16.73
CA GLU A 80 40.43 17.49 -16.00
C GLU A 80 39.13 18.29 -15.98
N VAL A 81 38.39 18.29 -17.10
CA VAL A 81 37.07 18.91 -17.19
C VAL A 81 36.10 18.23 -16.25
N VAL A 82 36.07 16.90 -16.22
CA VAL A 82 35.20 16.13 -15.31
C VAL A 82 35.58 16.34 -13.86
N TYR A 83 36.90 16.42 -13.55
CA TYR A 83 37.35 16.71 -12.18
C TYR A 83 36.87 18.08 -11.71
N ASN A 84 37.11 19.14 -12.52
CA ASN A 84 36.69 20.50 -12.17
C ASN A 84 35.17 20.61 -11.98
N ALA A 85 34.38 20.04 -12.91
CA ALA A 85 32.94 20.01 -12.83
C ALA A 85 32.43 19.27 -11.57
N THR A 86 33.06 18.16 -11.21
CA THR A 86 32.68 17.39 -10.02
C THR A 86 33.02 18.15 -8.75
N THR A 87 34.19 18.74 -8.66
CA THR A 87 34.68 19.48 -7.49
C THR A 87 33.79 20.71 -7.20
N GLU A 88 33.33 21.41 -8.27
CA GLU A 88 32.46 22.59 -8.14
C GLU A 88 31.17 22.28 -7.40
N VAL A 89 30.52 21.15 -7.66
CA VAL A 89 29.21 20.82 -7.08
C VAL A 89 29.27 19.85 -5.91
N SER A 90 30.44 19.23 -5.64
CA SER A 90 30.59 18.19 -4.62
C SER A 90 30.18 18.67 -3.23
N GLY A 91 30.61 19.88 -2.83
CA GLY A 91 30.27 20.47 -1.55
C GLY A 91 28.76 20.69 -1.37
N ALA A 92 28.09 21.18 -2.41
CA ALA A 92 26.64 21.39 -2.40
C ALA A 92 25.89 20.06 -2.30
N ILE A 93 26.32 19.05 -3.05
CA ILE A 93 25.72 17.69 -3.03
C ILE A 93 25.85 17.07 -1.64
N ILE A 94 27.06 17.08 -1.06
CA ILE A 94 27.31 16.52 0.28
C ILE A 94 26.45 17.22 1.32
N THR A 95 26.43 18.55 1.31
CA THR A 95 25.64 19.34 2.28
C THR A 95 24.14 19.04 2.15
N ALA A 96 23.60 19.02 0.96
CA ALA A 96 22.18 18.74 0.71
C ALA A 96 21.78 17.35 1.20
N VAL A 97 22.58 16.32 0.86
CA VAL A 97 22.27 14.94 1.27
C VAL A 97 22.48 14.75 2.76
N LEU A 98 23.54 15.28 3.37
CA LEU A 98 23.75 15.20 4.82
C LEU A 98 22.64 15.91 5.60
N THR A 99 22.20 17.08 5.14
CA THR A 99 21.06 17.78 5.75
C THR A 99 19.80 16.92 5.72
N THR A 100 19.56 16.22 4.60
CA THR A 100 18.43 15.28 4.49
C THR A 100 18.59 14.09 5.44
N ILE A 101 19.79 13.51 5.57
CA ILE A 101 20.05 12.42 6.52
C ILE A 101 19.80 12.88 7.95
N ILE A 102 20.29 14.05 8.32
CA ILE A 102 20.11 14.62 9.66
C ILE A 102 18.62 14.83 9.98
N SER A 103 17.80 15.21 9.01
CA SER A 103 16.37 15.38 9.19
C SER A 103 15.64 14.10 9.60
N PHE A 104 16.23 12.91 9.36
CA PHE A 104 15.69 11.61 9.77
C PHE A 104 16.13 11.16 11.16
N ILE A 105 17.06 11.86 11.84
CA ILE A 105 17.51 11.50 13.20
C ILE A 105 16.33 11.35 14.17
N PRO A 106 15.31 12.23 14.20
CA PRO A 106 14.17 12.06 15.09
C PRO A 106 13.43 10.73 14.93
N VAL A 107 13.40 10.17 13.70
CA VAL A 107 12.74 8.88 13.44
C VAL A 107 13.48 7.72 14.11
N PHE A 108 14.80 7.79 14.23
CA PHE A 108 15.59 6.78 14.93
C PHE A 108 15.37 6.78 16.44
N THR A 109 14.94 7.91 17.01
CA THR A 109 14.66 8.04 18.45
C THR A 109 13.24 7.61 18.83
N MET A 110 12.36 7.35 17.85
CA MET A 110 11.01 6.87 18.12
C MET A 110 11.02 5.53 18.86
N ILE A 111 10.12 5.38 19.83
CA ILE A 111 9.97 4.18 20.67
C ILE A 111 8.61 3.51 20.40
N GLY A 112 8.42 2.30 20.94
CA GLY A 112 7.15 1.59 20.84
C GLY A 112 6.79 1.14 19.41
N ALA A 113 5.51 1.11 19.10
CA ALA A 113 4.97 0.66 17.80
C ALA A 113 5.40 1.57 16.64
N GLU A 114 5.41 2.89 16.86
CA GLU A 114 5.87 3.87 15.86
C GLU A 114 7.32 3.64 15.46
N GLY A 115 8.19 3.42 16.45
CA GLY A 115 9.61 3.13 16.21
C GLY A 115 9.79 1.84 15.42
N LYS A 116 9.05 0.78 15.74
CA LYS A 116 9.10 -0.50 14.99
C LYS A 116 8.65 -0.33 13.54
N LEU A 117 7.68 0.54 13.28
CA LEU A 117 7.16 0.79 11.93
C LEU A 117 8.10 1.68 11.10
N PHE A 118 8.56 2.81 11.65
CA PHE A 118 9.27 3.82 10.86
C PHE A 118 10.79 3.69 10.85
N ARG A 119 11.43 3.02 11.84
CA ARG A 119 12.88 2.82 11.84
C ARG A 119 13.41 2.10 10.59
N PRO A 120 12.79 1.00 10.08
CA PRO A 120 13.26 0.36 8.85
C PRO A 120 13.27 1.30 7.65
N LEU A 121 12.24 2.15 7.50
CA LEU A 121 12.17 3.19 6.46
C LEU A 121 13.29 4.22 6.59
N ALA A 122 13.56 4.69 7.81
CA ALA A 122 14.62 5.66 8.07
C ALA A 122 16.00 5.07 7.75
N PHE A 123 16.27 3.81 8.13
CA PHE A 123 17.51 3.11 7.79
C PHE A 123 17.70 2.99 6.28
N THR A 124 16.72 2.46 5.56
CA THR A 124 16.84 2.24 4.12
C THR A 124 16.97 3.54 3.34
N LYS A 125 16.23 4.58 3.73
CA LYS A 125 16.37 5.90 3.13
C LYS A 125 17.75 6.51 3.40
N THR A 126 18.28 6.38 4.62
CA THR A 126 19.63 6.85 4.98
C THR A 126 20.71 6.08 4.19
N PHE A 127 20.59 4.76 4.08
CA PHE A 127 21.50 3.95 3.27
C PHE A 127 21.47 4.35 1.80
N ALA A 128 20.28 4.61 1.25
CA ALA A 128 20.11 5.04 -0.12
C ALA A 128 20.74 6.41 -0.39
N LEU A 129 20.56 7.36 0.52
CA LEU A 129 21.20 8.68 0.43
C LEU A 129 22.73 8.57 0.54
N THR A 130 23.24 7.75 1.44
CA THR A 130 24.68 7.50 1.57
C THR A 130 25.24 6.85 0.31
N ALA A 131 24.53 5.82 -0.21
CA ALA A 131 24.91 5.19 -1.48
C ALA A 131 24.91 6.19 -2.65
N SER A 132 23.95 7.13 -2.67
CA SER A 132 23.89 8.16 -3.72
C SER A 132 25.12 9.08 -3.72
N ILE A 133 25.62 9.48 -2.55
CA ILE A 133 26.87 10.26 -2.43
C ILE A 133 28.04 9.45 -3.00
N ILE A 134 28.16 8.19 -2.60
CA ILE A 134 29.25 7.32 -3.04
C ILE A 134 29.20 7.14 -4.56
N VAL A 135 28.03 6.83 -5.11
CA VAL A 135 27.84 6.68 -6.56
C VAL A 135 28.13 7.98 -7.30
N ALA A 136 27.60 9.11 -6.81
CA ALA A 136 27.77 10.40 -7.47
C ALA A 136 29.22 10.86 -7.48
N LEU A 137 29.91 10.81 -6.36
CA LEU A 137 31.25 11.39 -6.27
C LEU A 137 32.38 10.45 -6.70
N PHE A 138 32.19 9.14 -6.61
CA PHE A 138 33.24 8.16 -6.91
C PHE A 138 32.98 7.35 -8.18
N LEU A 139 31.73 7.07 -8.54
CA LEU A 139 31.41 6.24 -9.71
C LEU A 139 31.04 7.07 -10.95
N ILE A 140 30.27 8.14 -10.80
CA ILE A 140 29.88 8.98 -11.95
C ILE A 140 31.08 9.61 -12.64
N PRO A 141 32.09 10.24 -11.98
CA PRO A 141 33.17 10.93 -12.66
C PRO A 141 34.02 9.99 -13.53
N PRO A 142 34.54 8.84 -13.07
CA PRO A 142 35.28 7.92 -13.92
C PRO A 142 34.46 7.41 -15.11
N PHE A 143 33.17 7.09 -14.86
CA PHE A 143 32.26 6.59 -15.89
C PHE A 143 31.95 7.68 -16.94
N ALA A 144 31.74 8.92 -16.51
CA ALA A 144 31.58 10.09 -17.38
C ALA A 144 32.84 10.31 -18.25
N SER A 145 34.02 10.26 -17.62
CA SER A 145 35.30 10.38 -18.34
C SER A 145 35.44 9.30 -19.41
N PHE A 146 35.03 8.07 -19.14
CA PHE A 146 35.01 6.96 -20.10
C PHE A 146 34.00 7.17 -21.24
N LEU A 147 32.77 7.60 -20.92
CA LEU A 147 31.67 7.77 -21.88
C LEU A 147 31.84 8.98 -22.80
N PHE A 148 32.40 10.09 -22.28
CA PHE A 148 32.56 11.33 -23.02
C PHE A 148 33.90 11.45 -23.73
N LYS A 149 34.88 10.54 -23.47
CA LYS A 149 36.12 10.48 -24.22
C LYS A 149 35.84 10.26 -25.71
N LYS A 150 36.28 11.18 -26.56
CA LYS A 150 36.15 11.06 -28.02
C LYS A 150 36.87 9.78 -28.47
N ARG A 151 36.19 8.67 -28.59
CA ARG A 151 36.66 7.46 -29.27
C ARG A 151 36.25 7.57 -30.73
N SER A 152 37.22 7.53 -31.64
CA SER A 152 36.97 7.29 -33.05
C SER A 152 36.44 5.85 -33.20
N VAL A 153 35.14 5.66 -33.01
CA VAL A 153 34.50 4.35 -33.25
C VAL A 153 34.44 4.16 -34.75
N LYS A 154 35.17 3.15 -35.26
CA LYS A 154 35.17 2.80 -36.70
C LYS A 154 33.71 2.68 -37.19
N LYS A 155 33.44 3.16 -38.42
CA LYS A 155 32.10 3.14 -39.04
C LYS A 155 31.41 1.77 -38.94
N VAL A 156 32.18 0.68 -39.06
CA VAL A 156 31.71 -0.72 -38.94
C VAL A 156 31.21 -1.05 -37.54
N SER A 157 31.88 -0.60 -36.46
CA SER A 157 31.45 -0.89 -35.08
C SER A 157 30.12 -0.23 -34.75
N ARG A 158 29.82 0.95 -35.30
CA ARG A 158 28.51 1.60 -35.09
C ARG A 158 27.36 0.82 -35.76
N LEU A 159 27.62 0.31 -36.98
CA LEU A 159 26.64 -0.53 -37.69
C LEU A 159 26.33 -1.80 -36.89
N ILE A 160 27.39 -2.47 -36.40
CA ILE A 160 27.24 -3.69 -35.60
C ILE A 160 26.41 -3.43 -34.34
N ILE A 161 26.71 -2.36 -33.60
CA ILE A 161 25.98 -2.01 -32.37
C ILE A 161 24.51 -1.73 -32.67
N ASN A 162 24.20 -0.97 -33.72
CA ASN A 162 22.83 -0.63 -34.08
C ASN A 162 22.05 -1.85 -34.60
N SER A 163 22.71 -2.73 -35.37
CA SER A 163 22.10 -4.01 -35.80
C SER A 163 21.83 -4.96 -34.63
N LEU A 164 22.75 -5.00 -33.66
CA LEU A 164 22.56 -5.79 -32.44
C LEU A 164 21.40 -5.25 -31.59
N LEU A 165 21.18 -3.95 -31.54
CA LEU A 165 20.06 -3.31 -30.86
C LEU A 165 18.74 -3.65 -31.53
N ILE A 166 18.69 -3.69 -32.86
CA ILE A 166 17.51 -4.16 -33.62
C ILE A 166 17.27 -5.65 -33.38
N LEU A 167 18.29 -6.48 -33.40
CA LEU A 167 18.19 -7.91 -33.14
C LEU A 167 17.65 -8.18 -31.73
N LEU A 168 18.16 -7.48 -30.72
CA LEU A 168 17.63 -7.53 -29.35
C LEU A 168 16.16 -7.08 -29.29
N GLY A 169 15.79 -6.07 -30.06
CA GLY A 169 14.39 -5.65 -30.16
C GLY A 169 13.49 -6.72 -30.77
N ILE A 170 13.95 -7.37 -31.83
CA ILE A 170 13.21 -8.48 -32.48
C ILE A 170 13.07 -9.67 -31.52
N THR A 171 14.15 -10.05 -30.83
CA THR A 171 14.08 -11.13 -29.84
C THR A 171 13.12 -10.78 -28.70
N ALA A 172 13.14 -9.55 -28.18
CA ALA A 172 12.20 -9.09 -27.18
C ALA A 172 10.73 -9.21 -27.64
N LEU A 173 10.43 -8.87 -28.90
CA LEU A 173 9.08 -9.03 -29.47
C LEU A 173 8.66 -10.50 -29.58
N ILE A 174 9.58 -11.40 -29.96
CA ILE A 174 9.31 -12.84 -30.04
C ILE A 174 8.94 -13.39 -28.65
N TYR A 175 9.53 -12.86 -27.57
CA TYR A 175 9.18 -13.20 -26.19
C TYR A 175 7.96 -12.43 -25.64
N GLY A 176 7.25 -11.67 -26.49
CA GLY A 176 6.04 -10.93 -26.09
C GLY A 176 6.30 -9.59 -25.41
N TYR A 177 7.55 -9.11 -25.33
CA TYR A 177 7.84 -7.81 -24.73
C TYR A 177 7.70 -6.67 -25.75
N TRP A 178 6.66 -5.87 -25.65
CA TRP A 178 6.38 -4.73 -26.52
C TRP A 178 7.51 -3.68 -26.56
N LEU A 179 8.33 -3.59 -25.51
CA LEU A 179 9.55 -2.73 -25.48
C LEU A 179 10.52 -3.02 -26.63
N GLY A 180 10.39 -4.17 -27.29
CA GLY A 180 11.14 -4.49 -28.49
C GLY A 180 10.91 -3.49 -29.62
N PHE A 181 9.70 -2.93 -29.78
CA PHE A 181 9.42 -1.86 -30.75
C PHE A 181 10.28 -0.60 -30.50
N VAL A 182 10.48 -0.23 -29.23
CA VAL A 182 11.28 0.93 -28.84
C VAL A 182 12.76 0.72 -29.21
N LEU A 183 13.29 -0.49 -28.93
CA LEU A 183 14.68 -0.83 -29.27
C LEU A 183 14.90 -0.83 -30.80
N ILE A 184 13.97 -1.38 -31.56
CA ILE A 184 14.01 -1.36 -33.03
C ILE A 184 13.96 0.07 -33.55
N ALA A 185 13.05 0.91 -33.05
CA ALA A 185 12.92 2.30 -33.48
C ALA A 185 14.19 3.12 -33.21
N PHE A 186 14.82 2.95 -32.03
CA PHE A 186 16.11 3.56 -31.74
C PHE A 186 17.23 3.07 -32.66
N GLY A 187 17.27 1.75 -32.94
CA GLY A 187 18.23 1.17 -33.88
C GLY A 187 18.09 1.73 -35.30
N ILE A 188 16.84 1.82 -35.79
CA ILE A 188 16.52 2.39 -37.10
C ILE A 188 16.91 3.88 -37.16
N SER A 189 16.53 4.69 -36.18
CA SER A 189 16.89 6.11 -36.07
C SER A 189 18.41 6.30 -36.14
N SER A 190 19.17 5.48 -35.42
CA SER A 190 20.63 5.50 -35.41
C SER A 190 21.25 5.10 -36.75
N ILE A 191 20.68 4.12 -37.47
CA ILE A 191 21.13 3.70 -38.80
C ILE A 191 20.84 4.79 -39.83
N LEU A 192 19.66 5.41 -39.84
CA LEU A 192 19.31 6.51 -40.72
C LEU A 192 20.23 7.72 -40.55
N LYS A 193 20.57 8.05 -39.29
CA LYS A 193 21.59 9.07 -38.97
C LYS A 193 22.97 8.69 -39.55
N TRP A 194 23.34 7.39 -39.42
CA TRP A 194 24.61 6.91 -39.95
C TRP A 194 24.68 6.96 -41.51
N GLN A 195 23.54 6.72 -42.18
CA GLN A 195 23.41 6.85 -43.63
C GLN A 195 23.31 8.29 -44.14
N GLU A 196 23.39 9.28 -43.22
CA GLU A 196 23.23 10.72 -43.51
C GLU A 196 21.86 11.08 -44.14
N LYS A 197 20.85 10.17 -44.01
CA LYS A 197 19.48 10.43 -44.48
C LYS A 197 18.72 11.38 -43.57
N ILE A 198 19.09 11.48 -42.32
CA ILE A 198 18.52 12.41 -41.31
C ILE A 198 19.64 13.18 -40.63
N THR A 199 19.34 14.43 -40.28
CA THR A 199 20.28 15.28 -39.53
C THR A 199 20.35 14.82 -38.06
N GLU A 200 21.42 15.22 -37.37
CA GLU A 200 21.58 14.93 -35.94
C GLU A 200 20.43 15.45 -35.10
N GLN A 201 19.92 16.64 -35.43
CA GLN A 201 18.77 17.23 -34.76
C GLN A 201 17.49 16.38 -34.98
N GLN A 202 17.22 15.94 -36.22
CA GLN A 202 16.09 15.10 -36.55
C GLN A 202 16.14 13.75 -35.83
N ALA A 203 17.33 13.12 -35.76
CA ALA A 203 17.49 11.87 -35.01
C ALA A 203 17.22 12.04 -33.51
N ASN A 204 17.68 13.15 -32.92
CA ASN A 204 17.41 13.46 -31.51
C ASN A 204 15.90 13.70 -31.25
N TYR A 205 15.22 14.46 -32.12
CA TYR A 205 13.77 14.65 -32.01
C TYR A 205 12.99 13.34 -32.16
N SER A 206 13.37 12.48 -33.12
CA SER A 206 12.70 11.18 -33.28
C SER A 206 12.88 10.29 -32.04
N ASN A 207 14.06 10.26 -31.45
CA ASN A 207 14.35 9.51 -30.24
C ASN A 207 13.54 10.03 -29.03
N ILE A 208 13.37 11.34 -28.92
CA ILE A 208 12.53 11.96 -27.88
C ILE A 208 11.07 11.56 -28.06
N ILE A 209 10.54 11.62 -29.29
CA ILE A 209 9.16 11.24 -29.59
C ILE A 209 8.94 9.76 -29.28
N ILE A 210 9.85 8.87 -29.71
CA ILE A 210 9.79 7.44 -29.42
C ILE A 210 9.77 7.19 -27.92
N SER A 211 10.63 7.88 -27.15
CA SER A 211 10.68 7.77 -25.69
C SER A 211 9.37 8.25 -25.05
N ALA A 212 8.85 9.39 -25.50
CA ALA A 212 7.60 9.95 -24.97
C ALA A 212 6.41 9.00 -25.19
N LEU A 213 6.28 8.48 -26.42
CA LEU A 213 5.22 7.52 -26.74
C LEU A 213 5.35 6.23 -25.91
N ALA A 214 6.58 5.72 -25.76
CA ALA A 214 6.83 4.54 -24.94
C ALA A 214 6.46 4.77 -23.46
N ILE A 215 6.77 5.94 -22.89
CA ILE A 215 6.42 6.29 -21.51
C ILE A 215 4.90 6.39 -21.36
N ILE A 216 4.21 7.07 -22.28
CA ILE A 216 2.76 7.23 -22.25
C ILE A 216 2.07 5.87 -22.32
N PHE A 217 2.53 4.98 -23.20
CA PHE A 217 1.98 3.64 -23.34
C PHE A 217 2.21 2.81 -22.05
N LEU A 218 3.43 2.81 -21.52
CA LEU A 218 3.79 2.11 -20.29
C LEU A 218 2.94 2.59 -19.11
N LEU A 219 2.77 3.90 -18.96
CA LEU A 219 1.93 4.46 -17.89
C LEU A 219 0.46 4.12 -18.11
N ALA A 220 -0.04 4.15 -19.34
CA ALA A 220 -1.42 3.80 -19.64
C ALA A 220 -1.72 2.32 -19.34
N GLU A 221 -0.77 1.41 -19.57
CA GLU A 221 -0.90 -0.02 -19.34
C GLU A 221 -0.83 -0.38 -17.85
N TYR A 222 0.15 0.16 -17.12
CA TYR A 222 0.41 -0.25 -15.73
C TYR A 222 -0.32 0.59 -14.69
N TRP A 223 -0.45 1.90 -14.90
CA TRP A 223 -1.10 2.79 -13.92
C TRP A 223 -2.62 2.80 -14.03
N ARG A 224 -3.17 2.75 -15.26
CA ARG A 224 -4.62 2.78 -15.56
C ARG A 224 -5.40 3.80 -14.70
N PRO A 225 -5.09 5.09 -14.79
CA PRO A 225 -5.64 6.10 -13.88
C PRO A 225 -7.16 6.29 -13.95
N LEU A 226 -7.79 5.95 -15.06
CA LEU A 226 -9.26 5.98 -15.22
C LEU A 226 -9.93 4.67 -14.76
N GLY A 227 -9.16 3.74 -14.18
CA GLY A 227 -9.65 2.44 -13.76
C GLY A 227 -9.51 1.37 -14.83
N VAL A 228 -9.73 0.12 -14.39
CA VAL A 228 -9.63 -1.06 -15.24
C VAL A 228 -10.83 -1.23 -16.17
N ASP A 229 -11.97 -0.62 -15.82
CA ASP A 229 -13.23 -0.68 -16.59
C ASP A 229 -13.18 0.17 -17.86
N LYS A 230 -12.24 1.11 -17.97
CA LYS A 230 -12.05 1.93 -19.15
C LYS A 230 -11.03 1.29 -20.10
N SER A 231 -11.33 1.34 -21.41
CA SER A 231 -10.42 0.81 -22.41
C SER A 231 -9.04 1.44 -22.32
N ILE A 232 -8.01 0.71 -22.77
CA ILE A 232 -6.62 1.20 -22.76
C ILE A 232 -6.47 2.50 -23.56
N PHE A 233 -7.32 2.70 -24.58
CA PHE A 233 -7.35 3.92 -25.39
C PHE A 233 -7.66 5.17 -24.54
N TRP A 234 -8.68 5.14 -23.69
CA TRP A 234 -9.03 6.29 -22.83
C TRP A 234 -7.98 6.53 -21.75
N ASN A 235 -7.41 5.47 -21.18
CA ASN A 235 -6.28 5.61 -20.27
C ASN A 235 -5.06 6.24 -20.96
N LEU A 236 -4.77 5.86 -22.21
CA LEU A 236 -3.68 6.43 -23.00
C LEU A 236 -3.92 7.91 -23.32
N VAL A 237 -5.14 8.29 -23.73
CA VAL A 237 -5.50 9.70 -23.97
C VAL A 237 -5.35 10.53 -22.70
N PHE A 238 -5.85 10.04 -21.57
CA PHE A 238 -5.73 10.73 -20.29
C PHE A 238 -4.27 10.92 -19.85
N VAL A 239 -3.45 9.87 -19.92
CA VAL A 239 -2.02 9.92 -19.60
C VAL A 239 -1.29 10.88 -20.55
N ALA A 240 -1.62 10.85 -21.86
CA ALA A 240 -1.05 11.76 -22.83
C ALA A 240 -1.39 13.23 -22.50
N ILE A 241 -2.63 13.53 -22.16
CA ILE A 241 -3.05 14.88 -21.74
C ILE A 241 -2.26 15.34 -20.51
N ILE A 242 -2.11 14.49 -19.50
CA ILE A 242 -1.33 14.84 -18.30
C ILE A 242 0.14 15.04 -18.66
N CYS A 243 0.77 14.12 -19.38
CA CYS A 243 2.18 14.21 -19.70
C CYS A 243 2.49 15.43 -20.57
N PHE A 244 1.74 15.63 -21.67
CA PHE A 244 1.94 16.79 -22.53
C PHE A 244 1.50 18.09 -21.88
N GLY A 245 0.44 18.06 -21.04
CA GLY A 245 0.01 19.20 -20.25
C GLY A 245 1.10 19.68 -19.29
N LEU A 246 1.70 18.76 -18.52
CA LEU A 246 2.82 19.06 -17.62
C LEU A 246 4.05 19.59 -18.37
N LEU A 247 4.42 18.96 -19.49
CA LEU A 247 5.51 19.42 -20.34
C LEU A 247 5.20 20.79 -20.93
N GLY A 248 3.96 21.05 -21.34
CA GLY A 248 3.50 22.34 -21.84
C GLY A 248 3.59 23.42 -20.78
N VAL A 249 3.09 23.16 -19.57
CA VAL A 249 3.19 24.07 -18.41
C VAL A 249 4.65 24.37 -18.08
N PHE A 250 5.50 23.34 -18.05
CA PHE A 250 6.93 23.52 -17.80
C PHE A 250 7.61 24.38 -18.87
N THR A 251 7.30 24.12 -20.15
CA THR A 251 7.87 24.90 -21.28
C THR A 251 7.38 26.35 -21.23
N LEU A 252 6.10 26.56 -20.90
CA LEU A 252 5.53 27.88 -20.73
C LEU A 252 6.17 28.63 -19.56
N PHE A 253 6.31 27.94 -18.41
CA PHE A 253 7.01 28.48 -17.23
C PHE A 253 8.44 28.88 -17.56
N ARG A 254 9.21 28.01 -18.22
CA ARG A 254 10.58 28.29 -18.66
C ARG A 254 10.66 29.52 -19.56
N ARG A 255 9.69 29.68 -20.48
CA ARG A 255 9.62 30.84 -21.39
C ARG A 255 9.39 32.15 -20.66
N TYR A 256 8.55 32.13 -19.61
CA TYR A 256 8.22 33.33 -18.85
C TYR A 256 9.05 33.49 -17.58
N TYR A 257 9.88 32.53 -17.22
CA TYR A 257 10.65 32.51 -15.98
C TYR A 257 11.43 33.79 -15.71
N THR A 258 12.17 34.28 -16.69
CA THR A 258 12.97 35.50 -16.56
C THR A 258 12.11 36.73 -16.27
N ARG A 259 10.91 36.82 -16.87
CA ARG A 259 9.97 37.91 -16.59
C ARG A 259 9.40 37.81 -15.18
N ILE A 260 9.01 36.61 -14.76
CA ILE A 260 8.50 36.34 -13.42
C ILE A 260 9.59 36.66 -12.38
N LEU A 261 10.81 36.22 -12.61
CA LEU A 261 11.93 36.47 -11.72
C LEU A 261 12.22 37.97 -11.58
N ASN A 262 12.29 38.70 -12.69
CA ASN A 262 12.52 40.14 -12.67
C ASN A 262 11.38 40.90 -11.94
N TRP A 263 10.14 40.49 -12.16
CA TRP A 263 9.00 41.05 -11.43
C TRP A 263 9.06 40.74 -9.93
N ALA A 264 9.39 39.52 -9.56
CA ALA A 264 9.55 39.08 -8.17
C ALA A 264 10.67 39.86 -7.44
N LEU A 265 11.81 40.06 -8.12
CA LEU A 265 12.91 40.83 -7.58
C LEU A 265 12.60 42.34 -7.48
N ALA A 266 11.79 42.88 -8.39
CA ALA A 266 11.33 44.27 -8.31
C ALA A 266 10.30 44.49 -7.19
N ASN A 267 9.41 43.51 -6.96
CA ASN A 267 8.30 43.61 -6.01
C ASN A 267 8.43 42.60 -4.86
N LYS A 268 9.56 42.61 -4.15
CA LYS A 268 9.93 41.63 -3.14
C LYS A 268 8.87 41.41 -2.07
N ILE A 269 8.31 42.48 -1.50
CA ILE A 269 7.30 42.41 -0.42
C ILE A 269 6.00 41.76 -0.92
N LEU A 270 5.52 42.21 -2.09
CA LEU A 270 4.30 41.67 -2.69
C LEU A 270 4.47 40.20 -3.07
N PHE A 271 5.62 39.84 -3.63
CA PHE A 271 5.91 38.44 -3.98
C PHE A 271 6.01 37.54 -2.74
N LEU A 272 6.69 37.98 -1.68
CA LEU A 272 6.84 37.22 -0.43
C LEU A 272 5.55 37.14 0.38
N SER A 273 4.60 38.04 0.18
CA SER A 273 3.29 37.96 0.86
C SER A 273 2.49 36.72 0.45
N ILE A 274 2.64 36.25 -0.80
CA ILE A 274 1.92 35.05 -1.32
C ILE A 274 2.33 33.79 -0.57
N PRO A 275 3.61 33.36 -0.54
CA PRO A 275 4.01 32.18 0.21
C PRO A 275 3.76 32.33 1.71
N THR A 276 3.89 33.56 2.28
CA THR A 276 3.56 33.81 3.68
C THR A 276 2.07 33.55 3.97
N ALA A 277 1.19 34.02 3.12
CA ALA A 277 -0.24 33.74 3.25
C ALA A 277 -0.56 32.24 3.12
N ILE A 278 0.10 31.52 2.18
CA ILE A 278 -0.03 30.08 2.03
C ILE A 278 0.43 29.35 3.30
N VAL A 279 1.53 29.74 3.90
CA VAL A 279 2.05 29.15 5.15
C VAL A 279 1.06 29.38 6.30
N ILE A 280 0.52 30.60 6.44
CA ILE A 280 -0.49 30.90 7.47
C ILE A 280 -1.76 30.03 7.26
N CYS A 281 -2.28 29.99 6.04
CA CYS A 281 -3.42 29.13 5.73
C CYS A 281 -3.13 27.65 6.01
N GLY A 282 -1.95 27.17 5.63
CA GLY A 282 -1.50 25.81 5.91
C GLY A 282 -1.44 25.51 7.41
N PHE A 283 -0.95 26.46 8.21
CA PHE A 283 -0.92 26.31 9.67
C PHE A 283 -2.34 26.27 10.28
N LEU A 284 -3.26 27.08 9.79
CA LEU A 284 -4.66 27.07 10.24
C LEU A 284 -5.35 25.74 9.89
N ILE A 285 -5.13 25.23 8.68
CA ILE A 285 -5.65 23.92 8.26
C ILE A 285 -5.05 22.81 9.13
N MET A 286 -3.72 22.81 9.33
CA MET A 286 -3.03 21.81 10.15
C MET A 286 -3.57 21.76 11.59
N LYS A 287 -3.93 22.89 12.17
CA LYS A 287 -4.50 22.96 13.54
C LYS A 287 -5.86 22.25 13.62
N ASN A 288 -6.64 22.28 12.55
CA ASN A 288 -7.99 21.69 12.48
C ASN A 288 -7.98 20.27 11.86
N THR A 289 -6.84 19.80 11.36
CA THR A 289 -6.72 18.45 10.80
C THR A 289 -6.61 17.43 11.92
N GLY A 290 -7.43 16.39 11.87
CA GLY A 290 -7.36 15.24 12.76
C GLY A 290 -6.03 14.51 12.64
N LYS A 291 -5.65 13.82 13.70
CA LYS A 291 -4.43 12.99 13.76
C LYS A 291 -4.83 11.57 14.06
N GLU A 292 -4.33 10.64 13.25
CA GLU A 292 -4.44 9.20 13.49
C GLU A 292 -3.06 8.55 13.39
N PHE A 293 -2.88 7.44 14.09
CA PHE A 293 -1.60 6.74 14.11
C PHE A 293 -1.36 5.93 12.82
N MET A 294 -2.37 5.21 12.39
CA MET A 294 -2.34 4.44 11.15
C MET A 294 -3.64 4.65 10.37
N PRO A 295 -3.56 4.80 9.04
CA PRO A 295 -4.77 4.80 8.22
C PRO A 295 -5.45 3.43 8.34
N SER A 296 -6.77 3.41 8.24
CA SER A 296 -7.53 2.16 8.19
C SER A 296 -7.11 1.34 6.98
N LEU A 297 -6.58 0.15 7.21
CA LEU A 297 -6.22 -0.79 6.16
C LEU A 297 -7.48 -1.55 5.72
N ASN A 298 -7.56 -1.91 4.45
CA ASN A 298 -8.56 -2.85 3.98
C ASN A 298 -7.98 -4.27 4.05
N GLU A 299 -8.33 -5.00 5.12
CA GLU A 299 -7.83 -6.37 5.36
C GLU A 299 -8.62 -7.44 4.57
N GLY A 300 -9.62 -7.06 3.78
CA GLY A 300 -10.50 -8.00 3.07
C GLY A 300 -11.41 -8.80 4.01
N SER A 301 -11.47 -8.40 5.28
CA SER A 301 -12.24 -9.08 6.33
C SER A 301 -12.71 -8.11 7.40
N PHE A 302 -13.79 -8.48 8.07
CA PHE A 302 -14.31 -7.80 9.25
C PHE A 302 -14.22 -8.70 10.47
N LEU A 303 -14.15 -8.08 11.64
CA LEU A 303 -14.27 -8.72 12.94
C LEU A 303 -15.50 -8.14 13.64
N LEU A 304 -16.59 -8.91 13.67
CA LEU A 304 -17.82 -8.55 14.36
C LEU A 304 -17.74 -9.06 15.81
N MET A 305 -17.79 -8.16 16.79
CA MET A 305 -17.58 -8.50 18.20
C MET A 305 -18.77 -8.03 19.07
N PRO A 306 -19.99 -8.56 18.87
CA PRO A 306 -21.11 -8.27 19.74
C PRO A 306 -20.99 -9.02 21.07
N THR A 307 -21.80 -8.62 22.05
CA THR A 307 -21.92 -9.33 23.32
C THR A 307 -23.38 -9.63 23.61
N SER A 308 -23.67 -10.81 24.16
CA SER A 308 -24.95 -11.15 24.75
C SER A 308 -25.02 -10.70 26.21
N MET A 309 -26.17 -10.95 26.84
CA MET A 309 -26.34 -10.67 28.28
C MET A 309 -25.30 -11.44 29.10
N PRO A 310 -24.67 -10.81 30.10
CA PRO A 310 -23.58 -11.42 30.87
C PRO A 310 -23.93 -12.73 31.59
N HIS A 311 -25.19 -12.98 31.83
CA HIS A 311 -25.71 -14.18 32.50
C HIS A 311 -26.23 -15.26 31.54
N SER A 312 -26.04 -15.08 30.23
CA SER A 312 -26.44 -16.10 29.24
C SER A 312 -25.64 -17.38 29.43
N GLY A 313 -26.34 -18.52 29.46
CA GLY A 313 -25.70 -19.83 29.54
C GLY A 313 -25.04 -20.27 28.23
N VAL A 314 -24.36 -21.40 28.27
CA VAL A 314 -23.62 -21.95 27.11
C VAL A 314 -24.54 -22.18 25.91
N GLU A 315 -25.70 -22.82 26.14
CA GLU A 315 -26.64 -23.16 25.06
C GLU A 315 -27.21 -21.90 24.38
N GLU A 316 -27.54 -20.87 25.17
CA GLU A 316 -28.04 -19.61 24.62
C GLU A 316 -26.93 -18.90 23.81
N ASN A 317 -25.71 -18.87 24.32
CA ASN A 317 -24.59 -18.28 23.59
C ASN A 317 -24.29 -19.03 22.29
N LYS A 318 -24.36 -20.37 22.28
CA LYS A 318 -24.23 -21.19 21.09
C LYS A 318 -25.33 -20.87 20.06
N ARG A 319 -26.60 -20.78 20.53
CA ARG A 319 -27.74 -20.44 19.69
C ARG A 319 -27.58 -19.06 19.04
N VAL A 320 -27.20 -18.07 19.84
CA VAL A 320 -26.97 -16.69 19.35
C VAL A 320 -25.82 -16.65 18.33
N LEU A 321 -24.69 -17.30 18.61
CA LEU A 321 -23.58 -17.38 17.70
C LEU A 321 -23.96 -17.98 16.34
N GLN A 322 -24.71 -19.12 16.41
CA GLN A 322 -25.21 -19.77 15.19
C GLN A 322 -26.15 -18.86 14.39
N GLN A 323 -27.01 -18.12 15.05
CA GLN A 323 -27.93 -17.17 14.40
C GLN A 323 -27.14 -16.02 13.72
N LEU A 324 -26.09 -15.49 14.39
CA LEU A 324 -25.25 -14.45 13.83
C LEU A 324 -24.53 -14.94 12.58
N ASP A 325 -23.89 -16.11 12.66
CA ASP A 325 -23.15 -16.68 11.52
C ASP A 325 -24.09 -16.99 10.35
N MET A 326 -25.25 -17.61 10.60
CA MET A 326 -26.24 -17.89 9.57
C MET A 326 -26.77 -16.61 8.92
N ALA A 327 -27.07 -15.57 9.72
CA ALA A 327 -27.54 -14.29 9.19
C ALA A 327 -26.49 -13.62 8.30
N VAL A 328 -25.23 -13.60 8.73
CA VAL A 328 -24.14 -13.03 7.93
C VAL A 328 -23.88 -13.82 6.65
N ALA A 329 -23.98 -15.15 6.71
CA ALA A 329 -23.80 -16.03 5.54
C ALA A 329 -24.86 -15.83 4.45
N THR A 330 -26.01 -15.19 4.75
CA THR A 330 -27.03 -14.86 3.73
C THR A 330 -26.63 -13.70 2.81
N ILE A 331 -25.59 -12.93 3.16
CA ILE A 331 -25.13 -11.78 2.38
C ILE A 331 -24.29 -12.30 1.20
N PRO A 332 -24.65 -12.03 -0.07
CA PRO A 332 -23.97 -12.59 -1.24
C PRO A 332 -22.49 -12.21 -1.35
N GLU A 333 -22.09 -11.04 -0.84
CA GLU A 333 -20.72 -10.55 -0.84
C GLU A 333 -19.83 -11.27 0.20
N ILE A 334 -20.41 -12.04 1.12
CA ILE A 334 -19.64 -12.78 2.12
C ILE A 334 -19.11 -14.08 1.50
N LYS A 335 -17.81 -14.33 1.71
CA LYS A 335 -17.14 -15.55 1.30
C LYS A 335 -17.22 -16.62 2.40
N THR A 336 -16.91 -16.22 3.64
CA THR A 336 -16.85 -17.13 4.79
C THR A 336 -17.14 -16.35 6.06
N VAL A 337 -17.85 -16.96 6.99
CA VAL A 337 -18.01 -16.47 8.35
C VAL A 337 -17.70 -17.58 9.33
N VAL A 338 -16.91 -17.26 10.35
CA VAL A 338 -16.56 -18.21 11.43
C VAL A 338 -16.67 -17.46 12.75
N GLY A 339 -17.62 -17.88 13.58
CA GLY A 339 -17.85 -17.31 14.88
C GLY A 339 -17.21 -18.11 16.01
N LYS A 340 -16.65 -17.41 17.00
CA LYS A 340 -16.13 -17.94 18.25
C LYS A 340 -16.87 -17.31 19.42
N ALA A 341 -17.30 -18.10 20.42
CA ALA A 341 -17.83 -17.64 21.70
C ALA A 341 -16.87 -17.97 22.83
N GLY A 342 -16.59 -17.00 23.69
CA GLY A 342 -15.67 -17.19 24.80
C GLY A 342 -14.19 -17.10 24.41
N ARG A 343 -13.33 -17.50 25.36
CA ARG A 343 -11.88 -17.42 25.22
C ARG A 343 -11.25 -18.74 24.78
N VAL A 344 -10.10 -18.67 24.18
CA VAL A 344 -9.16 -19.79 24.07
C VAL A 344 -8.28 -19.86 25.34
N GLU A 345 -7.62 -20.98 25.60
CA GLU A 345 -6.66 -21.10 26.69
C GLU A 345 -5.40 -20.27 26.43
N SER A 346 -5.52 -18.98 26.68
CA SER A 346 -4.44 -18.00 26.52
C SER A 346 -4.62 -16.88 27.53
N SER A 347 -3.53 -16.48 28.17
CA SER A 347 -3.52 -15.31 29.06
C SER A 347 -3.80 -13.99 28.32
N LEU A 348 -3.69 -13.99 27.00
CA LEU A 348 -3.89 -12.81 26.14
C LEU A 348 -5.33 -12.67 25.63
N ASP A 349 -6.20 -13.64 25.88
CA ASP A 349 -7.59 -13.61 25.46
C ASP A 349 -8.55 -13.54 26.68
N PRO A 350 -8.94 -12.34 27.13
CA PRO A 350 -9.81 -12.14 28.29
C PRO A 350 -11.30 -12.28 27.97
N ALA A 351 -11.69 -12.80 26.80
CA ALA A 351 -13.06 -12.80 26.33
C ALA A 351 -13.96 -13.68 27.22
N PRO A 352 -15.05 -13.15 27.83
CA PRO A 352 -16.04 -13.96 28.52
C PRO A 352 -16.89 -14.78 27.53
N LEU A 353 -17.58 -15.82 27.99
CA LEU A 353 -18.42 -16.66 27.14
C LEU A 353 -19.50 -15.86 26.38
N SER A 354 -19.98 -14.76 26.95
CA SER A 354 -20.98 -13.87 26.35
C SER A 354 -20.40 -12.94 25.26
N MET A 355 -19.14 -13.00 24.99
CA MET A 355 -18.48 -12.22 23.95
C MET A 355 -18.23 -13.09 22.71
N TYR A 356 -18.67 -12.60 21.57
CA TYR A 356 -18.49 -13.28 20.30
C TYR A 356 -17.40 -12.59 19.47
N GLU A 357 -16.70 -13.37 18.70
CA GLU A 357 -15.75 -12.91 17.69
C GLU A 357 -16.07 -13.63 16.38
N ASN A 358 -16.77 -12.96 15.48
CA ASN A 358 -17.11 -13.50 14.17
C ASN A 358 -16.13 -12.92 13.14
N LEU A 359 -15.27 -13.77 12.63
CA LEU A 359 -14.37 -13.44 11.51
C LEU A 359 -15.14 -13.58 10.21
N ILE A 360 -15.30 -12.49 9.49
CA ILE A 360 -16.11 -12.39 8.29
C ILE A 360 -15.19 -12.02 7.12
N GLN A 361 -14.97 -12.93 6.21
CA GLN A 361 -14.27 -12.66 4.97
C GLN A 361 -15.27 -12.33 3.87
N TYR A 362 -15.05 -11.23 3.15
CA TYR A 362 -15.87 -10.87 2.00
C TYR A 362 -15.12 -11.07 0.69
N LYS A 363 -15.87 -11.27 -0.39
CA LYS A 363 -15.34 -11.46 -1.73
C LYS A 363 -14.70 -10.16 -2.22
N SER A 364 -13.65 -10.25 -3.02
CA SER A 364 -13.14 -9.09 -3.77
C SER A 364 -14.23 -8.54 -4.69
N GLU A 365 -14.21 -7.23 -4.95
CA GLU A 365 -15.20 -6.60 -5.83
C GLU A 365 -15.26 -7.27 -7.21
N TYR A 366 -14.09 -7.55 -7.78
CA TYR A 366 -13.94 -8.27 -9.04
C TYR A 366 -13.33 -9.65 -8.82
N MET A 367 -13.72 -10.61 -9.66
CA MET A 367 -13.15 -11.95 -9.66
C MET A 367 -11.64 -11.88 -9.87
N LEU A 368 -10.91 -12.66 -9.07
CA LEU A 368 -9.45 -12.78 -9.15
C LEU A 368 -9.08 -14.16 -9.71
N ASN A 369 -8.00 -14.22 -10.47
CA ASN A 369 -7.39 -15.47 -10.89
C ASN A 369 -6.65 -16.17 -9.72
N GLU A 370 -6.07 -17.34 -9.96
CA GLU A 370 -5.31 -18.10 -8.96
C GLU A 370 -4.10 -17.33 -8.39
N ASN A 371 -3.57 -16.37 -9.13
CA ASN A 371 -2.46 -15.50 -8.73
C ASN A 371 -2.91 -14.27 -7.92
N GLY A 372 -4.22 -14.09 -7.70
CA GLY A 372 -4.77 -12.93 -7.01
C GLY A 372 -4.87 -11.67 -7.88
N GLU A 373 -4.78 -11.79 -9.20
CA GLU A 373 -4.88 -10.69 -10.14
C GLU A 373 -6.29 -10.64 -10.74
N ARG A 374 -6.74 -9.43 -11.08
CA ARG A 374 -8.03 -9.25 -11.78
C ARG A 374 -7.93 -9.78 -13.19
N GLN A 375 -8.89 -10.62 -13.56
CA GLN A 375 -8.96 -11.24 -14.88
C GLN A 375 -10.23 -10.85 -15.62
N ARG A 376 -10.14 -10.77 -16.95
CA ARG A 376 -11.27 -10.52 -17.81
C ARG A 376 -11.80 -11.85 -18.35
N TYR A 377 -13.12 -11.89 -18.56
CA TYR A 377 -13.83 -13.08 -19.00
C TYR A 377 -14.69 -12.76 -20.22
N LYS A 378 -14.90 -13.76 -21.06
CA LYS A 378 -15.63 -13.64 -22.30
C LYS A 378 -17.10 -13.35 -22.03
N THR A 379 -17.65 -12.36 -22.73
CA THR A 379 -19.07 -12.04 -22.76
C THR A 379 -19.63 -12.27 -24.15
N ASN A 380 -20.88 -12.72 -24.23
CA ASN A 380 -21.60 -12.84 -25.52
C ASN A 380 -22.14 -11.46 -25.97
N GLY A 381 -22.77 -11.43 -27.16
CA GLY A 381 -23.35 -10.19 -27.71
C GLY A 381 -24.48 -9.57 -26.86
N GLU A 382 -25.02 -10.29 -25.90
CA GLU A 382 -26.06 -9.85 -24.96
C GLU A 382 -25.46 -9.39 -23.61
N GLY A 383 -24.12 -9.42 -23.44
CA GLY A 383 -23.44 -9.04 -22.21
C GLY A 383 -23.46 -10.12 -21.11
N LEU A 384 -23.77 -11.36 -21.45
CA LEU A 384 -23.74 -12.51 -20.56
C LEU A 384 -22.35 -13.12 -20.54
N PHE A 385 -21.84 -13.51 -19.36
CA PHE A 385 -20.57 -14.21 -19.22
C PHE A 385 -20.68 -15.68 -19.66
N GLU A 386 -19.73 -16.12 -20.48
CA GLU A 386 -19.67 -17.51 -20.95
C GLU A 386 -18.95 -18.40 -19.93
N LEU A 387 -19.55 -19.54 -19.60
CA LEU A 387 -18.97 -20.59 -18.78
C LEU A 387 -18.28 -21.66 -19.63
N ASN A 388 -17.29 -22.35 -19.07
CA ASN A 388 -16.56 -23.44 -19.73
C ASN A 388 -17.47 -24.63 -20.15
N ASN A 389 -18.65 -24.74 -19.55
CA ASN A 389 -19.65 -25.76 -19.91
C ASN A 389 -20.56 -25.35 -21.10
N GLY A 390 -20.33 -24.16 -21.69
CA GLY A 390 -21.11 -23.62 -22.82
C GLY A 390 -22.41 -22.92 -22.40
N THR A 391 -22.69 -22.76 -21.12
CA THR A 391 -23.81 -21.94 -20.62
C THR A 391 -23.38 -20.49 -20.45
N ALA A 392 -24.33 -19.56 -20.48
CA ALA A 392 -24.09 -18.15 -20.25
C ALA A 392 -24.84 -17.68 -19.00
N ILE A 393 -24.23 -16.78 -18.24
CA ILE A 393 -24.77 -16.19 -16.99
C ILE A 393 -24.87 -14.69 -17.10
N GLU A 394 -25.86 -14.14 -16.40
CA GLU A 394 -26.11 -12.71 -16.38
C GLU A 394 -24.92 -11.96 -15.75
N ASN A 395 -24.59 -10.81 -16.33
CA ASN A 395 -23.61 -9.93 -15.75
C ASN A 395 -24.18 -9.28 -14.49
N PRO A 396 -23.60 -9.51 -13.30
CA PRO A 396 -24.10 -8.90 -12.06
C PRO A 396 -24.16 -7.37 -12.10
N ASN A 397 -23.36 -6.75 -12.97
CA ASN A 397 -23.35 -5.28 -13.14
C ASN A 397 -24.60 -4.73 -13.85
N ASN A 398 -25.36 -5.56 -14.56
CA ASN A 398 -26.52 -5.15 -15.36
C ASN A 398 -27.86 -5.56 -14.72
N SER A 399 -27.83 -6.28 -13.62
CA SER A 399 -29.04 -6.78 -12.95
C SER A 399 -29.61 -5.75 -11.99
N ASP A 400 -30.74 -5.15 -12.31
CA ASP A 400 -31.56 -4.34 -11.40
C ASP A 400 -32.29 -5.17 -10.33
N ASN A 401 -32.26 -6.49 -10.45
CA ASN A 401 -32.88 -7.41 -9.50
C ASN A 401 -31.81 -8.08 -8.65
N ALA A 402 -31.92 -7.92 -7.34
CA ALA A 402 -31.08 -8.59 -6.33
C ALA A 402 -31.37 -10.11 -6.27
N VAL A 403 -31.14 -10.80 -7.38
CA VAL A 403 -31.18 -12.25 -7.45
C VAL A 403 -29.91 -12.77 -6.78
N THR A 404 -30.05 -13.83 -6.00
CA THR A 404 -28.92 -14.59 -5.44
C THR A 404 -27.90 -14.86 -6.52
N MET A 405 -26.72 -14.21 -6.40
CA MET A 405 -25.64 -14.41 -7.34
C MET A 405 -25.20 -15.86 -7.30
N PRO A 406 -25.07 -16.53 -8.47
CA PRO A 406 -24.58 -17.88 -8.50
C PRO A 406 -23.16 -17.92 -7.92
N GLU A 407 -22.87 -18.96 -7.16
CA GLU A 407 -21.55 -19.20 -6.60
C GLU A 407 -20.65 -19.74 -7.73
N ILE A 408 -19.92 -18.83 -8.39
CA ILE A 408 -19.08 -19.13 -9.55
C ILE A 408 -17.63 -18.88 -9.18
N THR A 409 -16.79 -19.77 -9.61
CA THR A 409 -15.33 -19.67 -9.46
C THR A 409 -14.67 -19.16 -10.75
N SER A 410 -13.49 -18.56 -10.61
CA SER A 410 -12.71 -18.11 -11.78
C SER A 410 -12.43 -19.21 -12.81
N LYS A 411 -12.39 -20.48 -12.36
CA LYS A 411 -12.16 -21.66 -13.24
C LYS A 411 -13.35 -22.02 -14.13
N GLU A 412 -14.53 -21.56 -13.78
CA GLU A 412 -15.76 -21.87 -14.54
C GLU A 412 -16.01 -20.89 -15.66
N LEU A 413 -15.41 -19.70 -15.59
CA LEU A 413 -15.53 -18.64 -16.59
C LEU A 413 -14.50 -18.81 -17.70
N VAL A 414 -14.88 -18.49 -18.94
CA VAL A 414 -13.97 -18.49 -20.09
C VAL A 414 -13.10 -17.24 -20.04
N GLU A 415 -11.79 -17.41 -19.93
CA GLU A 415 -10.83 -16.31 -19.92
C GLU A 415 -10.76 -15.61 -21.28
N ASP A 416 -10.79 -14.28 -21.28
CA ASP A 416 -10.65 -13.47 -22.49
C ASP A 416 -10.04 -12.11 -22.14
N ASN A 417 -8.89 -11.79 -22.70
CA ASN A 417 -8.20 -10.52 -22.46
C ASN A 417 -8.96 -9.29 -22.97
N ASP A 418 -9.81 -9.47 -23.96
CA ASP A 418 -10.66 -8.44 -24.55
C ASP A 418 -12.07 -8.40 -23.91
N GLY A 419 -12.36 -9.34 -23.02
CA GLY A 419 -13.62 -9.48 -22.31
C GLY A 419 -13.85 -8.44 -21.20
N GLU A 420 -14.83 -8.70 -20.36
CA GLU A 420 -15.23 -7.86 -19.24
C GLU A 420 -14.80 -8.45 -17.89
N PHE A 421 -14.76 -7.60 -16.83
CA PHE A 421 -14.50 -8.06 -15.48
C PHE A 421 -15.78 -8.57 -14.83
N TYR A 422 -15.76 -9.78 -14.28
CA TYR A 422 -16.86 -10.32 -13.50
C TYR A 422 -16.88 -9.67 -12.11
N ARG A 423 -17.97 -8.97 -11.76
CA ARG A 423 -18.13 -8.30 -10.48
C ARG A 423 -18.84 -9.20 -9.47
N ASN A 424 -18.21 -9.44 -8.31
CA ASN A 424 -18.75 -10.29 -7.26
C ASN A 424 -19.76 -9.58 -6.34
N TRP A 425 -19.83 -8.25 -6.38
CA TRP A 425 -20.71 -7.47 -5.51
C TRP A 425 -21.97 -7.03 -6.27
N ARG A 426 -23.09 -6.97 -5.55
CA ARG A 426 -24.35 -6.42 -6.08
C ARG A 426 -24.19 -4.97 -6.51
N PRO A 427 -24.99 -4.46 -7.45
CA PRO A 427 -24.87 -3.11 -7.99
C PRO A 427 -24.96 -2.00 -6.91
N GLU A 428 -25.79 -2.21 -5.89
CA GLU A 428 -25.97 -1.28 -4.76
C GLU A 428 -24.78 -1.23 -3.80
N ILE A 429 -23.95 -2.27 -3.76
CA ILE A 429 -22.76 -2.36 -2.90
C ILE A 429 -21.56 -1.75 -3.64
N LYS A 430 -21.14 -0.56 -3.21
CA LYS A 430 -20.04 0.20 -3.85
C LYS A 430 -18.75 0.19 -3.05
N SER A 431 -18.83 -0.15 -1.78
CA SER A 431 -17.69 -0.13 -0.86
C SER A 431 -17.80 -1.21 0.21
N ALA A 432 -16.67 -1.54 0.84
CA ALA A 432 -16.66 -2.41 2.00
C ALA A 432 -17.53 -1.88 3.17
N ASN A 433 -17.78 -0.57 3.23
CA ASN A 433 -18.69 0.01 4.22
C ASN A 433 -20.14 -0.40 3.98
N ASP A 434 -20.54 -0.54 2.72
CA ASP A 434 -21.91 -0.97 2.39
C ASP A 434 -22.12 -2.42 2.80
N ILE A 435 -21.11 -3.30 2.62
CA ILE A 435 -21.13 -4.67 3.13
C ILE A 435 -21.26 -4.66 4.66
N TRP A 436 -20.50 -3.80 5.34
CA TRP A 436 -20.61 -3.67 6.79
C TRP A 436 -22.02 -3.23 7.25
N ASN A 437 -22.63 -2.29 6.54
CA ASN A 437 -23.99 -1.84 6.84
C ASN A 437 -25.01 -2.99 6.71
N GLU A 438 -24.85 -3.84 5.70
CA GLU A 438 -25.66 -5.06 5.55
C GLU A 438 -25.44 -6.04 6.70
N ILE A 439 -24.17 -6.26 7.12
CA ILE A 439 -23.86 -7.09 8.29
C ILE A 439 -24.58 -6.54 9.53
N VAL A 440 -24.49 -5.24 9.80
CA VAL A 440 -25.17 -4.61 10.94
C VAL A 440 -26.69 -4.77 10.85
N ARG A 441 -27.26 -4.70 9.64
CA ARG A 441 -28.70 -4.87 9.41
C ARG A 441 -29.18 -6.26 9.77
N VAL A 442 -28.46 -7.29 9.32
CA VAL A 442 -28.89 -8.70 9.53
C VAL A 442 -28.55 -9.24 10.90
N THR A 443 -27.60 -8.63 11.61
CA THR A 443 -27.15 -9.08 12.95
C THR A 443 -27.87 -8.39 14.11
N LYS A 444 -28.96 -7.65 13.87
CA LYS A 444 -29.79 -7.05 14.91
C LYS A 444 -30.64 -8.12 15.63
N LEU A 445 -30.08 -8.74 16.65
CA LEU A 445 -30.77 -9.74 17.48
C LEU A 445 -31.14 -9.15 18.84
N PRO A 446 -32.34 -9.50 19.37
CA PRO A 446 -32.72 -9.12 20.75
C PRO A 446 -31.75 -9.68 21.78
N GLY A 447 -31.34 -8.86 22.74
CA GLY A 447 -30.41 -9.26 23.80
C GLY A 447 -28.93 -9.31 23.39
N VAL A 448 -28.62 -8.89 22.18
CA VAL A 448 -27.24 -8.80 21.64
C VAL A 448 -26.89 -7.33 21.39
N THR A 449 -25.69 -6.90 21.80
CA THR A 449 -25.24 -5.53 21.58
C THR A 449 -24.86 -5.33 20.10
N SER A 450 -24.96 -4.09 19.62
CA SER A 450 -24.31 -3.70 18.37
C SER A 450 -22.78 -3.75 18.52
N ALA A 451 -22.08 -3.84 17.40
CA ALA A 451 -20.62 -3.82 17.37
C ALA A 451 -20.11 -2.72 16.42
N PRO A 452 -19.02 -2.04 16.75
CA PRO A 452 -18.37 -1.13 15.83
C PRO A 452 -17.75 -1.89 14.65
N LYS A 453 -17.53 -1.21 13.53
CA LYS A 453 -16.76 -1.77 12.42
C LYS A 453 -15.33 -2.00 12.86
N LEU A 454 -14.91 -3.24 12.91
CA LEU A 454 -13.58 -3.65 13.29
C LEU A 454 -12.96 -4.53 12.18
N GLN A 455 -11.66 -4.56 12.15
CA GLN A 455 -10.88 -5.45 11.30
C GLN A 455 -9.92 -6.28 12.17
N PRO A 456 -9.58 -7.51 11.80
CA PRO A 456 -8.87 -8.44 12.69
C PRO A 456 -7.53 -7.91 13.21
N ILE A 457 -6.64 -7.42 12.35
CA ILE A 457 -5.30 -6.96 12.72
C ILE A 457 -5.38 -5.62 13.47
N GLU A 458 -6.13 -4.67 12.93
CA GLU A 458 -6.33 -3.34 13.53
C GLU A 458 -6.91 -3.46 14.94
N THR A 459 -7.94 -4.27 15.11
CA THR A 459 -8.57 -4.49 16.41
C THR A 459 -7.61 -5.09 17.42
N ARG A 460 -6.83 -6.08 17.03
CA ARG A 460 -5.86 -6.70 17.93
C ARG A 460 -4.80 -5.69 18.40
N LEU A 461 -4.33 -4.82 17.53
CA LEU A 461 -3.42 -3.73 17.89
C LEU A 461 -4.07 -2.76 18.89
N VAL A 462 -5.30 -2.33 18.62
CA VAL A 462 -6.06 -1.42 19.49
C VAL A 462 -6.32 -2.06 20.85
N MET A 463 -6.77 -3.31 20.89
CA MET A 463 -7.03 -4.03 22.15
C MET A 463 -5.78 -4.19 23.01
N LEU A 464 -4.62 -4.49 22.40
CA LEU A 464 -3.35 -4.61 23.12
C LEU A 464 -2.87 -3.27 23.71
N GLN A 465 -3.17 -2.16 23.02
CA GLN A 465 -2.75 -0.82 23.47
C GLN A 465 -3.72 -0.22 24.49
N THR A 466 -5.01 -0.33 24.26
CA THR A 466 -6.05 0.36 25.05
C THR A 466 -6.70 -0.55 26.10
N GLY A 467 -6.65 -1.87 25.89
CA GLY A 467 -7.42 -2.85 26.65
C GLY A 467 -8.94 -2.76 26.39
N MET A 468 -9.33 -2.17 25.25
CA MET A 468 -10.72 -1.97 24.84
C MET A 468 -10.93 -2.47 23.40
N ARG A 469 -12.17 -2.83 23.07
CA ARG A 469 -12.57 -3.28 21.72
C ARG A 469 -12.85 -2.15 20.74
N ALA A 470 -12.51 -0.93 21.10
CA ALA A 470 -12.76 0.25 20.29
C ALA A 470 -11.53 1.16 20.27
N PRO A 471 -11.34 1.93 19.20
CA PRO A 471 -10.24 2.92 19.12
C PRO A 471 -10.30 3.98 20.22
N MET A 472 -11.49 4.27 20.69
CA MET A 472 -11.73 5.21 21.80
C MET A 472 -12.69 4.59 22.81
N GLY A 473 -12.45 4.83 24.09
CA GLY A 473 -13.32 4.38 25.16
C GLY A 473 -13.07 5.17 26.45
N ILE A 474 -14.09 5.25 27.27
CA ILE A 474 -14.05 5.90 28.57
C ILE A 474 -14.08 4.83 29.66
N LYS A 475 -13.03 4.74 30.45
CA LYS A 475 -12.96 3.84 31.60
C LYS A 475 -13.54 4.54 32.84
N VAL A 476 -14.72 4.11 33.26
CA VAL A 476 -15.37 4.61 34.47
C VAL A 476 -14.91 3.79 35.67
N LYS A 477 -14.46 4.47 36.74
CA LYS A 477 -14.07 3.85 38.02
C LYS A 477 -14.96 4.38 39.13
N GLY A 478 -15.32 3.52 40.06
CA GLY A 478 -16.16 3.87 41.21
C GLY A 478 -16.07 2.81 42.30
N GLN A 479 -16.69 3.09 43.44
CA GLN A 479 -16.66 2.20 44.63
C GLN A 479 -17.67 1.05 44.52
N ASN A 480 -18.74 1.22 43.75
CA ASN A 480 -19.84 0.27 43.67
C ASN A 480 -20.22 0.02 42.19
N LEU A 481 -20.31 -1.25 41.79
CA LEU A 481 -20.65 -1.65 40.42
C LEU A 481 -21.98 -1.09 39.94
N LYS A 482 -23.01 -1.04 40.80
CA LYS A 482 -24.33 -0.47 40.45
C LYS A 482 -24.24 1.02 40.09
N GLN A 483 -23.43 1.79 40.84
CA GLN A 483 -23.21 3.21 40.55
C GLN A 483 -22.42 3.40 39.25
N ILE A 484 -21.42 2.56 39.02
CA ILE A 484 -20.63 2.58 37.75
C ILE A 484 -21.55 2.30 36.58
N GLU A 485 -22.41 1.29 36.67
CA GLU A 485 -23.34 0.95 35.60
C GLU A 485 -24.38 2.06 35.37
N ALA A 486 -24.99 2.60 36.42
CA ALA A 486 -25.92 3.71 36.29
C ALA A 486 -25.30 4.94 35.61
N PHE A 487 -24.08 5.29 36.00
CA PHE A 487 -23.34 6.36 35.36
C PHE A 487 -22.97 6.02 33.91
N GLY A 488 -22.58 4.76 33.63
CA GLY A 488 -22.25 4.31 32.27
C GLY A 488 -23.46 4.44 31.33
N VAL A 489 -24.65 4.08 31.78
CA VAL A 489 -25.89 4.25 31.00
C VAL A 489 -26.22 5.71 30.74
N GLN A 490 -26.03 6.59 31.72
CA GLN A 490 -26.21 8.03 31.54
C GLN A 490 -25.21 8.57 30.53
N LEU A 491 -23.94 8.18 30.65
CA LEU A 491 -22.87 8.60 29.73
C LEU A 491 -23.13 8.10 28.31
N GLU A 492 -23.62 6.86 28.13
CA GLU A 492 -24.02 6.32 26.82
C GLU A 492 -25.11 7.21 26.18
N SER A 493 -26.12 7.62 26.95
CA SER A 493 -27.19 8.48 26.42
C SER A 493 -26.69 9.86 26.01
N ILE A 494 -25.72 10.44 26.74
CA ILE A 494 -25.10 11.72 26.43
C ILE A 494 -24.24 11.60 25.18
N LEU A 495 -23.38 10.59 25.09
CA LEU A 495 -22.49 10.39 23.96
C LEU A 495 -23.22 10.15 22.64
N LYS A 496 -24.38 9.50 22.68
CA LYS A 496 -25.24 9.32 21.50
C LYS A 496 -25.81 10.63 20.92
N GLN A 497 -25.77 11.72 21.68
CA GLN A 497 -26.25 13.04 21.26
C GLN A 497 -25.09 13.94 20.76
N VAL A 498 -23.83 13.51 20.88
CA VAL A 498 -22.67 14.30 20.49
C VAL A 498 -22.50 14.23 18.99
N GLU A 499 -22.43 15.39 18.34
CA GLU A 499 -22.17 15.51 16.91
C GLU A 499 -20.81 14.88 16.54
N GLY A 500 -20.77 14.08 15.47
CA GLY A 500 -19.57 13.37 15.01
C GLY A 500 -19.34 12.01 15.66
N VAL A 501 -20.16 11.59 16.63
CA VAL A 501 -20.12 10.25 17.21
C VAL A 501 -21.12 9.34 16.49
N LYS A 502 -20.67 8.15 16.08
CA LYS A 502 -21.55 7.12 15.50
C LYS A 502 -22.41 6.50 16.59
N THR A 503 -23.69 6.84 16.63
CA THR A 503 -24.63 6.42 17.66
C THR A 503 -24.74 4.89 17.84
N GLU A 504 -24.65 4.14 16.72
CA GLU A 504 -24.72 2.68 16.73
C GLU A 504 -23.50 2.02 17.38
N ALA A 505 -22.36 2.74 17.43
CA ALA A 505 -21.11 2.23 18.02
C ALA A 505 -20.94 2.61 19.51
N VAL A 506 -21.85 3.40 20.08
CA VAL A 506 -21.78 3.82 21.48
C VAL A 506 -22.59 2.86 22.34
N PHE A 507 -21.92 2.17 23.25
CA PHE A 507 -22.56 1.32 24.26
C PHE A 507 -21.74 1.30 25.56
N ALA A 508 -22.42 1.16 26.67
CA ALA A 508 -21.81 0.93 27.98
C ALA A 508 -21.76 -0.56 28.28
N ASP A 509 -20.58 -1.10 28.58
CA ASP A 509 -20.46 -2.47 29.08
C ASP A 509 -21.16 -2.60 30.41
N ARG A 510 -22.11 -3.54 30.51
CA ARG A 510 -22.89 -3.81 31.72
C ARG A 510 -22.34 -5.04 32.41
N ILE A 511 -21.93 -4.88 33.65
CA ILE A 511 -21.22 -5.92 34.39
C ILE A 511 -22.07 -6.41 35.60
N VAL A 512 -23.10 -5.66 35.97
CA VAL A 512 -23.93 -6.00 37.16
C VAL A 512 -24.85 -7.17 36.85
N GLY A 513 -24.87 -8.16 37.73
CA GLY A 513 -25.82 -9.26 37.66
C GLY A 513 -25.23 -10.64 37.36
N LYS A 514 -23.92 -10.80 37.26
CA LYS A 514 -23.32 -12.14 37.25
C LYS A 514 -23.38 -12.74 38.64
N PRO A 515 -24.14 -13.83 38.86
CA PRO A 515 -24.06 -14.55 40.11
C PRO A 515 -22.72 -15.27 40.23
N TYR A 516 -22.16 -15.26 41.42
CA TYR A 516 -21.04 -16.15 41.75
C TYR A 516 -21.61 -17.47 42.24
N LEU A 517 -21.17 -18.58 41.66
CA LEU A 517 -21.43 -19.91 42.18
C LEU A 517 -20.35 -20.24 43.20
N LEU A 518 -20.71 -20.20 44.49
CA LEU A 518 -19.84 -20.61 45.57
C LEU A 518 -20.06 -22.11 45.82
N ILE A 519 -18.98 -22.86 45.75
CA ILE A 519 -18.98 -24.29 46.03
C ILE A 519 -18.36 -24.47 47.41
N ASP A 520 -19.21 -24.78 48.39
CA ASP A 520 -18.77 -25.06 49.76
C ASP A 520 -18.69 -26.56 49.96
N ILE A 521 -17.48 -27.06 50.25
CA ILE A 521 -17.22 -28.49 50.39
C ILE A 521 -17.52 -28.92 51.82
N ASP A 522 -18.51 -29.83 51.98
CA ASP A 522 -18.81 -30.44 53.24
C ASP A 522 -17.72 -31.47 53.64
N ARG A 523 -16.74 -30.97 54.40
CA ARG A 523 -15.57 -31.73 54.80
C ARG A 523 -15.85 -32.98 55.62
N GLU A 524 -16.91 -32.95 56.43
CA GLU A 524 -17.31 -34.10 57.24
C GLU A 524 -17.91 -35.22 56.38
N LYS A 525 -18.70 -34.87 55.37
CA LYS A 525 -19.26 -35.87 54.46
C LYS A 525 -18.20 -36.51 53.60
N ILE A 526 -17.30 -35.73 52.98
CA ILE A 526 -16.26 -36.31 52.14
C ILE A 526 -15.33 -37.22 52.94
N ALA A 527 -14.99 -36.86 54.19
CA ALA A 527 -14.16 -37.66 55.06
C ALA A 527 -14.80 -39.05 55.36
N ARG A 528 -16.11 -39.14 55.50
CA ARG A 528 -16.84 -40.41 55.68
C ARG A 528 -16.70 -41.38 54.52
N TYR A 529 -16.50 -40.85 53.31
CA TYR A 529 -16.29 -41.65 52.08
C TYR A 529 -14.83 -41.84 51.74
N GLY A 530 -13.89 -41.34 52.55
CA GLY A 530 -12.45 -41.41 52.29
C GLY A 530 -11.97 -40.54 51.13
N ILE A 531 -12.78 -39.51 50.75
CA ILE A 531 -12.47 -38.62 49.66
C ILE A 531 -11.70 -37.41 50.21
N SER A 532 -10.62 -37.03 49.59
CA SER A 532 -9.83 -35.83 49.95
C SER A 532 -10.43 -34.57 49.34
N ILE A 533 -10.08 -33.41 49.88
CA ILE A 533 -10.43 -32.12 49.27
C ILE A 533 -9.83 -32.01 47.87
N GLN A 534 -8.64 -32.57 47.66
CA GLN A 534 -7.96 -32.56 46.36
C GLN A 534 -8.79 -33.32 45.31
N ASP A 535 -9.35 -34.51 45.68
CA ASP A 535 -10.17 -35.27 44.73
C ASP A 535 -11.41 -34.49 44.28
N VAL A 536 -12.06 -33.73 45.20
CA VAL A 536 -13.19 -32.87 44.86
C VAL A 536 -12.76 -31.70 43.97
N GLN A 537 -11.62 -31.09 44.28
CA GLN A 537 -11.07 -29.99 43.46
C GLN A 537 -10.70 -30.46 42.06
N ASP A 538 -10.08 -31.64 41.92
CA ASP A 538 -9.71 -32.21 40.62
C ASP A 538 -10.96 -32.50 39.76
N VAL A 539 -12.00 -33.05 40.35
CA VAL A 539 -13.31 -33.25 39.67
C VAL A 539 -13.91 -31.91 39.24
N LEU A 540 -13.88 -30.89 40.09
CA LEU A 540 -14.38 -29.58 39.75
C LEU A 540 -13.55 -28.92 38.66
N MET A 541 -12.24 -29.05 38.70
CA MET A 541 -11.36 -28.51 37.65
C MET A 541 -11.64 -29.18 36.30
N VAL A 542 -11.80 -30.50 36.28
CA VAL A 542 -12.05 -31.25 35.04
C VAL A 542 -13.47 -31.04 34.52
N ALA A 543 -14.48 -31.26 35.40
CA ALA A 543 -15.87 -31.30 34.97
C ALA A 543 -16.54 -29.92 34.82
N VAL A 544 -16.10 -28.93 35.59
CA VAL A 544 -16.68 -27.57 35.59
C VAL A 544 -15.72 -26.57 34.98
N GLY A 545 -14.44 -26.64 35.28
CA GLY A 545 -13.40 -25.75 34.75
C GLY A 545 -12.98 -26.07 33.32
N GLY A 546 -13.10 -27.33 32.87
CA GLY A 546 -12.68 -27.76 31.54
C GLY A 546 -11.18 -27.87 31.44
N MET A 547 -10.51 -28.54 32.38
CA MET A 547 -9.06 -28.73 32.32
C MET A 547 -8.69 -29.68 31.17
N GLU A 548 -7.67 -29.32 30.42
CA GLU A 548 -7.10 -30.15 29.38
C GLU A 548 -6.51 -31.44 29.99
N ILE A 549 -6.95 -32.59 29.49
CA ILE A 549 -6.51 -33.91 29.98
C ILE A 549 -5.30 -34.41 29.19
N THR A 550 -5.31 -34.18 27.86
CA THR A 550 -4.23 -34.56 26.94
C THR A 550 -4.34 -33.75 25.65
N GLN A 551 -3.25 -33.71 24.92
CA GLN A 551 -3.23 -33.12 23.57
C GLN A 551 -2.91 -34.22 22.56
N THR A 552 -3.64 -34.24 21.45
CA THR A 552 -3.25 -35.02 20.27
C THR A 552 -2.41 -34.16 19.34
N VAL A 553 -1.41 -34.76 18.73
CA VAL A 553 -0.51 -34.09 17.79
C VAL A 553 -0.68 -34.72 16.42
N GLU A 554 -1.22 -33.96 15.48
CA GLU A 554 -1.38 -34.37 14.08
C GLU A 554 -0.53 -33.49 13.17
N GLY A 555 0.63 -33.99 12.78
CA GLY A 555 1.59 -33.23 12.02
C GLY A 555 2.19 -32.07 12.81
N ARG A 556 1.80 -30.83 12.48
CA ARG A 556 2.19 -29.60 13.21
C ARG A 556 1.10 -29.05 14.12
N GLU A 557 -0.08 -29.60 14.06
CA GLU A 557 -1.26 -29.14 14.77
C GLU A 557 -1.43 -29.91 16.09
N ARG A 558 -1.94 -29.22 17.10
CA ARG A 558 -2.23 -29.76 18.42
C ARG A 558 -3.70 -29.54 18.70
N TYR A 559 -4.38 -30.60 19.09
CA TYR A 559 -5.81 -30.61 19.38
C TYR A 559 -6.07 -31.07 20.82
#